data_bf8a2b1ea86d719c537fa454019a41d0
#
_entry.id   bf8a2b1ea86d719c537fa454019a41d0
#
_cell.length_a   1.000
_cell.length_b   1.000
_cell.length_c   1.000
_cell.angle_alpha   90.00
_cell.angle_beta   90.00
_cell.angle_gamma   90.00
#
_symmetry.space_group_name_H-M   'P 1'
#
loop_
_entity.id
_entity.type
_entity.pdbx_description
1 polymer ?
#
loop_
_entity_poly.entity_id
_entity_poly.type
_entity_poly.pdbx_seq_one_letter_code
_entity_poly.pdbx_strand_id
1 'polypeptide(L)'
;KAGHLYNLLAYSYFWNAESDEEYDKGLPFIEKYIELNPNEANAYDSLAEFHLNKGEFDKAIENYQLAFEVDPEFEWATRNLALAKYQENMASEDAKVMQWTSESDEAKSAFNTGMWQFYNLEWEKANESFSSAIETDESFALAYAMRARTHRLMQNQSSANEDLDVAVSMSLNASVEEKKMILTLYDDNQLGTNSFDRVVERLVRKYPDGSFLRMESIFATMSDIGPDMILRRGKELYAMNPNFTPALNIMGYAYMQKDEMDLAKETLQEQVRRQAGKANPYDSLGDYYLEVNDNAMALKYFEQSSKMGLKASESKVDSLKSLLSD
;
A
#
# COMPACT_ATOMS: atom_id res chain seq x y z
N LYS A 1 -17.45 -31.47 8.82
CA LYS A 1 -16.20 -31.65 8.02
C LYS A 1 -16.37 -31.24 6.55
N ALA A 2 -17.52 -31.55 5.90
CA ALA A 2 -17.75 -31.14 4.51
C ALA A 2 -17.94 -29.62 4.38
N GLY A 3 -18.65 -28.97 5.31
CA GLY A 3 -18.85 -27.53 5.32
C GLY A 3 -17.55 -26.73 5.37
N HIS A 4 -16.60 -27.10 6.23
CA HIS A 4 -15.31 -26.43 6.32
C HIS A 4 -14.49 -26.48 5.01
N LEU A 5 -14.64 -27.53 4.19
CA LEU A 5 -13.99 -27.58 2.87
C LEU A 5 -14.57 -26.53 1.94
N TYR A 6 -15.89 -26.28 2.00
CA TYR A 6 -16.52 -25.23 1.23
C TYR A 6 -16.03 -23.85 1.68
N ASN A 7 -15.85 -23.62 2.98
CA ASN A 7 -15.26 -22.40 3.48
C ASN A 7 -13.85 -22.16 2.92
N LEU A 8 -12.99 -23.17 2.97
CA LEU A 8 -11.64 -23.08 2.39
C LEU A 8 -11.65 -22.81 0.88
N LEU A 9 -12.59 -23.42 0.14
CA LEU A 9 -12.77 -23.16 -1.29
C LEU A 9 -13.20 -21.71 -1.53
N ALA A 10 -14.16 -21.17 -0.76
CA ALA A 10 -14.57 -19.78 -0.85
C ALA A 10 -13.38 -18.83 -0.65
N TYR A 11 -12.62 -19.03 0.43
CA TYR A 11 -11.44 -18.21 0.71
C TYR A 11 -10.35 -18.34 -0.36
N SER A 12 -10.23 -19.48 -1.04
CA SER A 12 -9.28 -19.62 -2.15
C SER A 12 -9.62 -18.70 -3.33
N TYR A 13 -10.92 -18.46 -3.59
CA TYR A 13 -11.36 -17.47 -4.56
C TYR A 13 -11.13 -16.05 -4.04
N PHE A 14 -11.42 -15.78 -2.77
CA PHE A 14 -11.26 -14.44 -2.20
C PHE A 14 -9.81 -13.97 -2.21
N TRP A 15 -8.88 -14.85 -1.88
CA TRP A 15 -7.46 -14.50 -1.83
C TRP A 15 -6.79 -14.42 -3.19
N ASN A 16 -7.32 -15.13 -4.20
CA ASN A 16 -6.71 -15.18 -5.53
C ASN A 16 -7.46 -14.35 -6.58
N ALA A 17 -8.58 -13.71 -6.22
CA ALA A 17 -9.38 -12.93 -7.16
C ALA A 17 -8.63 -11.69 -7.67
N GLU A 18 -8.55 -11.57 -8.99
CA GLU A 18 -8.02 -10.39 -9.68
C GLU A 18 -9.13 -9.42 -10.09
N SER A 19 -10.40 -9.81 -9.95
CA SER A 19 -11.59 -9.01 -10.26
C SER A 19 -12.74 -9.32 -9.30
N ASP A 20 -13.73 -8.42 -9.23
CA ASP A 20 -14.95 -8.65 -8.44
C ASP A 20 -15.73 -9.86 -8.94
N GLU A 21 -15.74 -10.13 -10.26
CA GLU A 21 -16.37 -11.31 -10.82
C GLU A 21 -15.71 -12.61 -10.36
N GLU A 22 -14.38 -12.61 -10.23
CA GLU A 22 -13.67 -13.77 -9.67
C GLU A 22 -13.88 -13.92 -8.18
N TYR A 23 -13.94 -12.81 -7.44
CA TYR A 23 -14.25 -12.78 -6.02
C TYR A 23 -15.64 -13.38 -5.75
N ASP A 24 -16.63 -12.99 -6.56
CA ASP A 24 -18.01 -13.48 -6.47
C ASP A 24 -18.15 -14.98 -6.70
N LYS A 25 -17.21 -15.62 -7.41
CA LYS A 25 -17.18 -17.10 -7.55
C LYS A 25 -17.03 -17.84 -6.23
N GLY A 26 -16.54 -17.17 -5.19
CA GLY A 26 -16.45 -17.73 -3.84
C GLY A 26 -17.80 -17.80 -3.12
N LEU A 27 -18.75 -16.92 -3.44
CA LEU A 27 -20.04 -16.82 -2.73
C LEU A 27 -20.84 -18.13 -2.69
N PRO A 28 -21.03 -18.88 -3.80
CA PRO A 28 -21.79 -20.13 -3.77
C PRO A 28 -21.20 -21.18 -2.80
N PHE A 29 -19.91 -21.12 -2.54
CA PHE A 29 -19.27 -22.02 -1.58
C PHE A 29 -19.57 -21.64 -0.14
N ILE A 30 -19.65 -20.34 0.19
CA ILE A 30 -20.10 -19.89 1.53
C ILE A 30 -21.56 -20.25 1.74
N GLU A 31 -22.43 -20.00 0.74
CA GLU A 31 -23.85 -20.38 0.83
C GLU A 31 -24.00 -21.87 1.07
N LYS A 32 -23.20 -22.71 0.39
CA LYS A 32 -23.16 -24.17 0.63
C LYS A 32 -22.64 -24.53 2.00
N TYR A 33 -21.70 -23.78 2.53
CA TYR A 33 -21.22 -23.96 3.90
C TYR A 33 -22.33 -23.70 4.91
N ILE A 34 -23.10 -22.62 4.77
CA ILE A 34 -24.25 -22.29 5.62
C ILE A 34 -25.33 -23.39 5.50
N GLU A 35 -25.68 -23.82 4.27
CA GLU A 35 -26.66 -24.90 4.06
C GLU A 35 -26.30 -26.16 4.83
N LEU A 36 -25.02 -26.53 4.84
CA LEU A 36 -24.53 -27.74 5.52
C LEU A 36 -24.35 -27.57 7.02
N ASN A 37 -24.18 -26.34 7.49
CA ASN A 37 -23.85 -26.01 8.87
C ASN A 37 -24.64 -24.78 9.37
N PRO A 38 -26.00 -24.83 9.37
CA PRO A 38 -26.81 -23.65 9.70
C PRO A 38 -26.73 -23.21 11.16
N ASN A 39 -26.18 -24.05 12.03
CA ASN A 39 -25.97 -23.76 13.44
C ASN A 39 -24.50 -23.46 13.79
N GLU A 40 -23.70 -23.11 12.80
CA GLU A 40 -22.29 -22.78 12.99
C GLU A 40 -22.04 -21.29 12.74
N ALA A 41 -21.70 -20.53 13.77
CA ALA A 41 -21.50 -19.09 13.72
C ALA A 41 -20.45 -18.68 12.66
N ASN A 42 -19.37 -19.47 12.53
CA ASN A 42 -18.33 -19.23 11.56
C ASN A 42 -18.83 -19.23 10.10
N ALA A 43 -19.93 -19.92 9.79
CA ALA A 43 -20.50 -19.91 8.44
C ALA A 43 -21.09 -18.53 8.07
N TYR A 44 -21.80 -17.92 9.01
CA TYR A 44 -22.36 -16.58 8.85
C TYR A 44 -21.28 -15.48 8.96
N ASP A 45 -20.28 -15.67 9.82
CA ASP A 45 -19.11 -14.78 9.90
C ASP A 45 -18.35 -14.74 8.55
N SER A 46 -18.18 -15.87 7.88
CA SER A 46 -17.55 -15.94 6.56
C SER A 46 -18.37 -15.23 5.48
N LEU A 47 -19.72 -15.32 5.51
CA LEU A 47 -20.60 -14.59 4.60
C LEU A 47 -20.56 -13.08 4.90
N ALA A 48 -20.55 -12.72 6.17
CA ALA A 48 -20.42 -11.33 6.59
C ALA A 48 -19.09 -10.73 6.11
N GLU A 49 -17.98 -11.45 6.25
CA GLU A 49 -16.68 -11.02 5.75
C GLU A 49 -16.66 -10.88 4.22
N PHE A 50 -17.35 -11.78 3.49
CA PHE A 50 -17.53 -11.63 2.06
C PHE A 50 -18.17 -10.29 1.69
N HIS A 51 -19.31 -9.97 2.31
CA HIS A 51 -20.04 -8.72 2.05
C HIS A 51 -19.26 -7.49 2.53
N LEU A 52 -18.57 -7.59 3.68
CA LEU A 52 -17.73 -6.51 4.19
C LEU A 52 -16.62 -6.13 3.22
N ASN A 53 -15.97 -7.13 2.62
CA ASN A 53 -14.91 -6.92 1.64
C ASN A 53 -15.39 -6.31 0.32
N LYS A 54 -16.69 -6.42 0.04
CA LYS A 54 -17.35 -5.77 -1.11
C LYS A 54 -17.85 -4.36 -0.77
N GLY A 55 -17.76 -3.93 0.50
CA GLY A 55 -18.36 -2.68 0.96
C GLY A 55 -19.88 -2.73 1.10
N GLU A 56 -20.47 -3.91 1.08
CA GLU A 56 -21.89 -4.15 1.29
C GLU A 56 -22.20 -4.21 2.80
N PHE A 57 -22.05 -3.08 3.49
CA PHE A 57 -22.02 -3.00 4.96
C PHE A 57 -23.31 -3.51 5.60
N ASP A 58 -24.49 -3.16 5.07
CA ASP A 58 -25.79 -3.62 5.59
C ASP A 58 -25.83 -5.15 5.65
N LYS A 59 -25.45 -5.83 4.58
CA LYS A 59 -25.42 -7.29 4.51
C LYS A 59 -24.35 -7.89 5.43
N ALA A 60 -23.21 -7.24 5.55
CA ALA A 60 -22.17 -7.67 6.46
C ALA A 60 -22.65 -7.62 7.92
N ILE A 61 -23.27 -6.52 8.31
CA ILE A 61 -23.85 -6.31 9.65
C ILE A 61 -24.90 -7.35 9.97
N GLU A 62 -25.84 -7.59 9.02
CA GLU A 62 -26.90 -8.61 9.16
C GLU A 62 -26.30 -10.00 9.42
N ASN A 63 -25.31 -10.39 8.64
CA ASN A 63 -24.70 -11.72 8.77
C ASN A 63 -23.84 -11.86 10.04
N TYR A 64 -23.14 -10.80 10.49
CA TYR A 64 -22.48 -10.82 11.79
C TYR A 64 -23.47 -10.91 12.96
N GLN A 65 -24.65 -10.29 12.84
CA GLN A 65 -25.72 -10.46 13.82
C GLN A 65 -26.23 -11.90 13.87
N LEU A 66 -26.43 -12.53 12.70
CA LEU A 66 -26.81 -13.95 12.62
C LEU A 66 -25.74 -14.86 13.23
N ALA A 67 -24.46 -14.59 13.00
CA ALA A 67 -23.37 -15.33 13.63
C ALA A 67 -23.42 -15.22 15.15
N PHE A 68 -23.68 -14.01 15.68
CA PHE A 68 -23.84 -13.76 17.12
C PHE A 68 -25.09 -14.44 17.70
N GLU A 69 -26.20 -14.47 16.95
CA GLU A 69 -27.44 -15.18 17.38
C GLU A 69 -27.24 -16.69 17.45
N VAL A 70 -26.42 -17.25 16.54
CA VAL A 70 -26.08 -18.67 16.52
C VAL A 70 -25.15 -19.05 17.68
N ASP A 71 -24.17 -18.22 17.96
CA ASP A 71 -23.22 -18.41 19.06
C ASP A 71 -22.82 -17.05 19.67
N PRO A 72 -23.46 -16.63 20.78
CA PRO A 72 -23.12 -15.40 21.46
C PRO A 72 -21.70 -15.33 22.06
N GLU A 73 -21.05 -16.49 22.24
CA GLU A 73 -19.66 -16.58 22.72
C GLU A 73 -18.63 -16.55 21.58
N PHE A 74 -19.10 -16.50 20.32
CA PHE A 74 -18.22 -16.38 19.17
C PHE A 74 -17.63 -14.98 19.06
N GLU A 75 -16.48 -14.77 19.69
CA GLU A 75 -15.82 -13.45 19.86
C GLU A 75 -15.59 -12.72 18.53
N TRP A 76 -15.31 -13.46 17.45
CA TRP A 76 -15.07 -12.90 16.13
C TRP A 76 -16.27 -12.15 15.56
N ALA A 77 -17.49 -12.71 15.69
CA ALA A 77 -18.70 -12.06 15.20
C ALA A 77 -18.98 -10.73 15.93
N THR A 78 -18.87 -10.72 17.28
CA THR A 78 -19.09 -9.51 18.07
C THR A 78 -18.16 -8.38 17.68
N ARG A 79 -16.90 -8.73 17.48
CA ARG A 79 -15.84 -7.80 17.15
C ARG A 79 -15.97 -7.29 15.71
N ASN A 80 -16.18 -8.20 14.76
CA ASN A 80 -16.33 -7.87 13.35
C ASN A 80 -17.63 -7.08 13.09
N LEU A 81 -18.70 -7.30 13.87
CA LEU A 81 -19.92 -6.51 13.86
C LEU A 81 -19.64 -5.05 14.25
N ALA A 82 -18.88 -4.84 15.33
CA ALA A 82 -18.51 -3.49 15.76
C ALA A 82 -17.67 -2.78 14.67
N LEU A 83 -16.75 -3.51 14.06
CA LEU A 83 -15.93 -3.02 12.96
C LEU A 83 -16.74 -2.69 11.70
N ALA A 84 -17.70 -3.55 11.31
CA ALA A 84 -18.58 -3.31 10.17
C ALA A 84 -19.42 -2.05 10.35
N LYS A 85 -19.99 -1.85 11.55
CA LYS A 85 -20.74 -0.63 11.90
C LYS A 85 -19.87 0.63 11.89
N TYR A 86 -18.62 0.51 12.36
CA TYR A 86 -17.68 1.62 12.28
C TYR A 86 -17.36 1.98 10.82
N GLN A 87 -17.12 0.98 9.98
CA GLN A 87 -16.82 1.20 8.55
C GLN A 87 -18.00 1.74 7.76
N GLU A 88 -19.24 1.29 8.07
CA GLU A 88 -20.46 1.86 7.52
C GLU A 88 -20.57 3.36 7.84
N ASN A 89 -20.30 3.75 9.08
CA ASN A 89 -20.30 5.16 9.48
C ASN A 89 -19.17 5.99 8.83
N MET A 90 -18.04 5.35 8.53
CA MET A 90 -16.89 5.99 7.86
C MET A 90 -17.01 6.00 6.33
N ALA A 91 -17.74 5.05 5.75
CA ALA A 91 -18.03 4.99 4.33
C ALA A 91 -19.23 5.90 4.05
N SER A 92 -18.99 7.19 3.82
CA SER A 92 -19.98 7.95 3.06
C SER A 92 -20.18 7.26 1.70
N GLU A 93 -21.39 7.25 1.15
CA GLU A 93 -21.72 6.64 -0.18
C GLU A 93 -20.79 7.11 -1.33
N ASP A 94 -19.95 8.14 -1.08
CA ASP A 94 -19.01 8.75 -2.01
C ASP A 94 -17.52 8.56 -1.62
N ALA A 95 -17.17 7.71 -0.65
CA ALA A 95 -15.77 7.57 -0.23
C ALA A 95 -14.94 6.85 -1.32
N LYS A 96 -14.44 7.63 -2.28
CA LYS A 96 -13.49 7.17 -3.32
C LYS A 96 -12.06 7.13 -2.84
N VAL A 97 -11.79 7.55 -1.61
CA VAL A 97 -10.49 7.57 -0.94
C VAL A 97 -10.60 6.81 0.38
N MET A 98 -9.71 5.86 0.58
CA MET A 98 -9.61 5.10 1.84
C MET A 98 -9.28 6.05 2.99
N GLN A 99 -10.03 5.94 4.08
CA GLN A 99 -9.75 6.67 5.31
C GLN A 99 -8.89 5.83 6.23
N TRP A 100 -7.94 6.47 6.91
CA TRP A 100 -7.07 5.81 7.88
C TRP A 100 -7.74 5.68 9.23
N THR A 101 -7.58 4.54 9.88
CA THR A 101 -8.15 4.25 11.18
C THR A 101 -7.30 4.86 12.29
N SER A 102 -7.56 6.11 12.59
CA SER A 102 -7.08 6.84 13.76
C SER A 102 -8.16 7.87 14.13
N GLU A 103 -8.35 8.12 15.41
CA GLU A 103 -9.24 9.19 15.87
C GLU A 103 -8.55 10.56 15.86
N SER A 104 -7.20 10.59 15.75
CA SER A 104 -6.42 11.82 15.73
C SER A 104 -6.16 12.27 14.29
N ASP A 105 -6.61 13.49 13.95
CA ASP A 105 -6.32 14.12 12.68
C ASP A 105 -4.82 14.50 12.55
N GLU A 106 -4.15 14.79 13.67
CA GLU A 106 -2.72 15.00 13.72
C GLU A 106 -1.96 13.71 13.37
N ALA A 107 -2.37 12.57 13.91
CA ALA A 107 -1.78 11.28 13.59
C ALA A 107 -1.96 10.93 12.11
N LYS A 108 -3.17 11.13 11.56
CA LYS A 108 -3.43 10.94 10.11
C LYS A 108 -2.59 11.87 9.24
N SER A 109 -2.42 13.13 9.66
CA SER A 109 -1.60 14.11 8.94
C SER A 109 -0.12 13.71 8.95
N ALA A 110 0.41 13.28 10.09
CA ALA A 110 1.78 12.78 10.20
C ALA A 110 1.97 11.51 9.35
N PHE A 111 1.01 10.58 9.39
CA PHE A 111 1.01 9.38 8.57
C PHE A 111 1.04 9.70 7.07
N ASN A 112 0.16 10.60 6.59
CA ASN A 112 0.14 11.03 5.19
C ASN A 112 1.45 11.70 4.77
N THR A 113 2.07 12.47 5.67
CA THR A 113 3.40 13.06 5.45
C THR A 113 4.45 11.96 5.30
N GLY A 114 4.43 10.96 6.18
CA GLY A 114 5.31 9.78 6.09
C GLY A 114 5.13 9.01 4.79
N MET A 115 3.88 8.76 4.35
CA MET A 115 3.59 8.11 3.08
C MET A 115 4.15 8.91 1.89
N TRP A 116 3.98 10.21 1.89
CA TRP A 116 4.51 11.08 0.84
C TRP A 116 6.05 11.05 0.80
N GLN A 117 6.71 11.11 1.97
CA GLN A 117 8.16 11.02 2.10
C GLN A 117 8.68 9.65 1.68
N PHE A 118 7.96 8.58 2.01
CA PHE A 118 8.28 7.22 1.63
C PHE A 118 8.40 7.07 0.11
N TYR A 119 7.42 7.59 -0.65
CA TYR A 119 7.45 7.54 -2.11
C TYR A 119 8.43 8.53 -2.76
N ASN A 120 8.93 9.50 -2.00
CA ASN A 120 10.02 10.37 -2.43
C ASN A 120 11.40 9.87 -2.01
N LEU A 121 11.50 8.62 -1.51
CA LEU A 121 12.74 7.97 -1.03
C LEU A 121 13.42 8.72 0.14
N GLU A 122 12.68 9.55 0.87
CA GLU A 122 13.13 10.24 2.07
C GLU A 122 12.89 9.35 3.31
N TRP A 123 13.49 8.17 3.35
CA TRP A 123 13.12 7.10 4.31
C TRP A 123 13.36 7.48 5.77
N GLU A 124 14.44 8.19 6.09
CA GLU A 124 14.68 8.68 7.45
C GLU A 124 13.56 9.61 7.92
N LYS A 125 13.14 10.54 7.06
CA LYS A 125 12.03 11.45 7.37
C LYS A 125 10.69 10.73 7.43
N ALA A 126 10.47 9.76 6.54
CA ALA A 126 9.27 8.93 6.59
C ALA A 126 9.17 8.17 7.93
N ASN A 127 10.29 7.62 8.40
CA ASN A 127 10.39 6.97 9.70
C ASN A 127 10.03 7.93 10.85
N GLU A 128 10.57 9.17 10.83
CA GLU A 128 10.25 10.22 11.81
C GLU A 128 8.75 10.58 11.78
N SER A 129 8.18 10.73 10.59
CA SER A 129 6.75 11.06 10.44
C SER A 129 5.83 9.93 10.88
N PHE A 130 6.16 8.67 10.58
CA PHE A 130 5.41 7.52 11.10
C PHE A 130 5.57 7.39 12.62
N SER A 131 6.75 7.70 13.17
CA SER A 131 6.97 7.73 14.62
C SER A 131 6.11 8.81 15.27
N SER A 132 6.03 10.00 14.69
CA SER A 132 5.14 11.08 15.16
C SER A 132 3.66 10.67 15.11
N ALA A 133 3.23 9.95 14.07
CA ALA A 133 1.88 9.43 13.99
C ALA A 133 1.58 8.44 15.13
N ILE A 134 2.53 7.56 15.43
CA ILE A 134 2.46 6.57 16.53
C ILE A 134 2.46 7.26 17.90
N GLU A 135 3.34 8.26 18.12
CA GLU A 135 3.38 9.02 19.36
C GLU A 135 2.07 9.76 19.62
N THR A 136 1.39 10.19 18.58
CA THR A 136 0.09 10.90 18.67
C THR A 136 -1.08 9.93 18.86
N ASP A 137 -1.00 8.74 18.26
CA ASP A 137 -1.97 7.66 18.40
C ASP A 137 -1.26 6.31 18.44
N GLU A 138 -0.98 5.81 19.64
CA GLU A 138 -0.30 4.54 19.87
C GLU A 138 -1.09 3.33 19.33
N SER A 139 -2.40 3.48 19.05
CA SER A 139 -3.24 2.43 18.48
C SER A 139 -3.24 2.38 16.95
N PHE A 140 -2.58 3.32 16.27
CA PHE A 140 -2.57 3.43 14.81
C PHE A 140 -1.71 2.32 14.17
N ALA A 141 -2.27 1.12 14.09
CA ALA A 141 -1.60 -0.10 13.65
C ALA A 141 -0.91 0.01 12.28
N LEU A 142 -1.55 0.68 11.29
CA LEU A 142 -0.97 0.83 9.96
C LEU A 142 0.30 1.71 9.97
N ALA A 143 0.41 2.67 10.91
CA ALA A 143 1.61 3.50 11.04
C ALA A 143 2.84 2.67 11.44
N TYR A 144 2.68 1.71 12.35
CA TYR A 144 3.73 0.74 12.68
C TYR A 144 4.12 -0.10 11.45
N ALA A 145 3.14 -0.63 10.70
CA ALA A 145 3.42 -1.44 9.51
C ALA A 145 4.18 -0.65 8.43
N MET A 146 3.86 0.62 8.22
CA MET A 146 4.55 1.47 7.26
C MET A 146 5.94 1.90 7.75
N ARG A 147 6.11 2.11 9.07
CA ARG A 147 7.43 2.33 9.67
C ARG A 147 8.32 1.09 9.54
N ALA A 148 7.77 -0.10 9.72
CA ALA A 148 8.47 -1.36 9.48
C ALA A 148 9.00 -1.48 8.04
N ARG A 149 8.17 -1.13 7.04
CA ARG A 149 8.62 -1.07 5.63
C ARG A 149 9.79 -0.11 5.44
N THR A 150 9.74 1.04 6.11
CA THR A 150 10.81 2.03 6.06
C THR A 150 12.09 1.48 6.70
N HIS A 151 11.99 0.84 7.86
CA HIS A 151 13.11 0.16 8.51
C HIS A 151 13.76 -0.90 7.62
N ARG A 152 12.95 -1.70 6.91
CA ARG A 152 13.46 -2.71 5.97
C ARG A 152 14.25 -2.08 4.82
N LEU A 153 13.77 -0.98 4.25
CA LEU A 153 14.49 -0.25 3.19
C LEU A 153 15.80 0.37 3.71
N MET A 154 15.84 0.74 4.99
CA MET A 154 17.03 1.20 5.70
C MET A 154 17.93 0.06 6.21
N GLN A 155 17.63 -1.20 5.81
CA GLN A 155 18.35 -2.42 6.21
C GLN A 155 18.34 -2.70 7.73
N ASN A 156 17.36 -2.16 8.46
CA ASN A 156 17.15 -2.41 9.87
C ASN A 156 16.06 -3.47 10.09
N GLN A 157 16.40 -4.74 9.86
CA GLN A 157 15.44 -5.85 9.93
C GLN A 157 14.90 -6.09 11.35
N SER A 158 15.69 -5.82 12.41
CA SER A 158 15.21 -6.00 13.79
C SER A 158 14.03 -5.08 14.09
N SER A 159 14.21 -3.78 13.88
CA SER A 159 13.14 -2.80 14.11
C SER A 159 11.94 -3.02 13.18
N ALA A 160 12.17 -3.50 11.95
CA ALA A 160 11.09 -3.85 11.05
C ALA A 160 10.22 -5.00 11.60
N ASN A 161 10.84 -6.03 12.17
CA ASN A 161 10.11 -7.15 12.77
C ASN A 161 9.36 -6.72 14.03
N GLU A 162 9.98 -5.95 14.91
CA GLU A 162 9.36 -5.40 16.13
C GLU A 162 8.11 -4.58 15.80
N ASP A 163 8.21 -3.68 14.83
CA ASP A 163 7.08 -2.86 14.40
C ASP A 163 5.96 -3.69 13.77
N LEU A 164 6.28 -4.73 12.97
CA LEU A 164 5.27 -5.61 12.40
C LEU A 164 4.56 -6.44 13.46
N ASP A 165 5.26 -6.94 14.48
CA ASP A 165 4.66 -7.66 15.60
C ASP A 165 3.66 -6.75 16.36
N VAL A 166 4.03 -5.48 16.60
CA VAL A 166 3.13 -4.50 17.19
C VAL A 166 1.93 -4.21 16.28
N ALA A 167 2.18 -3.97 14.99
CA ALA A 167 1.12 -3.70 14.01
C ALA A 167 0.09 -4.84 13.97
N VAL A 168 0.54 -6.09 13.95
CA VAL A 168 -0.34 -7.27 13.99
C VAL A 168 -1.15 -7.30 15.28
N SER A 169 -0.51 -7.12 16.43
CA SER A 169 -1.20 -7.14 17.73
C SER A 169 -2.28 -6.07 17.84
N MET A 170 -2.06 -4.89 17.20
CA MET A 170 -2.99 -3.76 17.21
C MET A 170 -3.97 -3.75 16.03
N SER A 171 -3.76 -4.61 15.03
CA SER A 171 -4.60 -4.67 13.82
C SER A 171 -6.08 -4.95 14.10
N LEU A 172 -6.37 -5.35 15.31
CA LEU A 172 -7.72 -5.61 15.79
C LEU A 172 -8.57 -4.34 15.91
N ASN A 173 -7.93 -3.19 16.07
CA ASN A 173 -8.56 -1.88 16.16
C ASN A 173 -8.57 -1.15 14.80
N ALA A 174 -7.90 -1.73 13.80
CA ALA A 174 -7.83 -1.18 12.46
C ALA A 174 -9.05 -1.57 11.60
N SER A 175 -9.29 -0.84 10.52
CA SER A 175 -10.28 -1.23 9.51
C SER A 175 -9.94 -2.60 8.90
N VAL A 176 -10.93 -3.27 8.29
CA VAL A 176 -10.67 -4.57 7.64
C VAL A 176 -9.62 -4.44 6.55
N GLU A 177 -9.65 -3.34 5.82
CA GLU A 177 -8.69 -3.02 4.78
C GLU A 177 -7.28 -2.88 5.33
N GLU A 178 -7.10 -2.06 6.36
CA GLU A 178 -5.80 -1.88 7.01
C GLU A 178 -5.31 -3.16 7.66
N LYS A 179 -6.21 -3.91 8.32
CA LYS A 179 -5.88 -5.22 8.89
C LYS A 179 -5.34 -6.17 7.82
N LYS A 180 -5.97 -6.21 6.63
CA LYS A 180 -5.47 -7.03 5.52
C LYS A 180 -4.11 -6.55 5.03
N MET A 181 -3.91 -5.25 4.89
CA MET A 181 -2.61 -4.69 4.54
C MET A 181 -1.54 -5.09 5.55
N ILE A 182 -1.82 -4.94 6.84
CA ILE A 182 -0.89 -5.26 7.93
C ILE A 182 -0.53 -6.75 7.92
N LEU A 183 -1.53 -7.63 7.86
CA LEU A 183 -1.31 -9.08 7.90
C LEU A 183 -0.53 -9.56 6.68
N THR A 184 -0.84 -9.04 5.49
CA THR A 184 -0.09 -9.42 4.29
C THR A 184 1.33 -8.85 4.27
N LEU A 185 1.57 -7.66 4.80
CA LEU A 185 2.92 -7.13 4.99
C LEU A 185 3.73 -7.99 5.98
N TYR A 186 3.09 -8.47 7.03
CA TYR A 186 3.71 -9.39 7.99
C TYR A 186 4.07 -10.71 7.31
N ASP A 187 3.13 -11.34 6.59
CA ASP A 187 3.36 -12.60 5.88
C ASP A 187 4.46 -12.45 4.82
N ASP A 188 4.46 -11.38 4.05
CA ASP A 188 5.47 -11.13 3.02
C ASP A 188 6.86 -10.93 3.64
N ASN A 189 6.93 -10.31 4.82
CA ASN A 189 8.19 -10.15 5.55
C ASN A 189 8.71 -11.47 6.14
N GLN A 190 7.83 -12.34 6.64
CA GLN A 190 8.19 -13.60 7.29
C GLN A 190 8.39 -14.75 6.30
N LEU A 191 7.57 -14.80 5.25
CA LEU A 191 7.46 -15.95 4.35
C LEU A 191 7.97 -15.67 2.94
N GLY A 192 8.26 -14.39 2.61
CA GLY A 192 8.67 -13.99 1.27
C GLY A 192 7.56 -14.16 0.22
N THR A 193 6.29 -14.04 0.64
CA THR A 193 5.14 -14.03 -0.26
C THR A 193 4.95 -12.65 -0.89
N ASN A 194 4.08 -12.54 -1.92
CA ASN A 194 3.67 -11.28 -2.54
C ASN A 194 2.15 -11.10 -2.38
N SER A 195 1.63 -11.37 -1.19
CA SER A 195 0.20 -11.31 -0.92
C SER A 195 -0.31 -9.88 -0.77
N PHE A 196 0.55 -8.96 -0.35
CA PHE A 196 0.25 -7.53 -0.21
C PHE A 196 -0.20 -6.91 -1.54
N ASP A 197 0.44 -7.28 -2.64
CA ASP A 197 0.15 -6.77 -3.98
C ASP A 197 -1.32 -6.99 -4.37
N ARG A 198 -1.83 -8.19 -4.12
CA ARG A 198 -3.24 -8.56 -4.39
C ARG A 198 -4.23 -7.79 -3.53
N VAL A 199 -3.87 -7.51 -2.28
CA VAL A 199 -4.70 -6.68 -1.39
C VAL A 199 -4.76 -5.27 -1.92
N VAL A 200 -3.63 -4.67 -2.29
CA VAL A 200 -3.57 -3.29 -2.81
C VAL A 200 -4.34 -3.13 -4.11
N GLU A 201 -4.21 -4.07 -5.05
CA GLU A 201 -4.97 -4.05 -6.31
C GLU A 201 -6.49 -4.08 -6.07
N ARG A 202 -6.95 -4.81 -5.07
CA ARG A 202 -8.37 -4.82 -4.67
C ARG A 202 -8.79 -3.49 -4.05
N LEU A 203 -7.94 -2.93 -3.18
CA LEU A 203 -8.22 -1.64 -2.55
C LEU A 203 -8.27 -0.48 -3.54
N VAL A 204 -7.44 -0.49 -4.60
CA VAL A 204 -7.50 0.51 -5.67
C VAL A 204 -8.84 0.46 -6.41
N ARG A 205 -9.42 -0.75 -6.61
CA ARG A 205 -10.75 -0.86 -7.22
C ARG A 205 -11.85 -0.31 -6.33
N LYS A 206 -11.73 -0.54 -5.01
CA LYS A 206 -12.69 -0.04 -4.01
C LYS A 206 -12.56 1.48 -3.78
N TYR A 207 -11.33 1.99 -3.77
CA TYR A 207 -10.99 3.39 -3.48
C TYR A 207 -10.20 4.02 -4.65
N PRO A 208 -10.86 4.25 -5.80
CA PRO A 208 -10.18 4.60 -7.04
C PRO A 208 -9.46 5.95 -7.03
N ASP A 209 -9.84 6.88 -6.14
CA ASP A 209 -9.24 8.22 -6.06
C ASP A 209 -8.11 8.31 -5.01
N GLY A 210 -7.74 7.18 -4.40
CA GLY A 210 -6.67 7.11 -3.41
C GLY A 210 -5.27 7.16 -4.04
N SER A 211 -4.60 8.32 -4.02
CA SER A 211 -3.25 8.48 -4.61
C SER A 211 -2.21 7.52 -4.04
N PHE A 212 -2.24 7.30 -2.72
CA PHE A 212 -1.31 6.37 -2.06
C PHE A 212 -1.56 4.92 -2.47
N LEU A 213 -2.82 4.48 -2.52
CA LEU A 213 -3.15 3.12 -2.96
C LEU A 213 -2.77 2.88 -4.42
N ARG A 214 -3.03 3.85 -5.31
CA ARG A 214 -2.61 3.76 -6.71
C ARG A 214 -1.10 3.67 -6.86
N MET A 215 -0.37 4.44 -6.04
CA MET A 215 1.09 4.38 -6.03
C MET A 215 1.58 3.03 -5.51
N GLU A 216 0.98 2.51 -4.42
CA GLU A 216 1.26 1.16 -3.93
C GLU A 216 1.02 0.10 -5.01
N SER A 217 -0.10 0.18 -5.72
CA SER A 217 -0.41 -0.75 -6.81
C SER A 217 0.65 -0.73 -7.91
N ILE A 218 1.20 0.43 -8.25
CA ILE A 218 2.29 0.51 -9.23
C ILE A 218 3.55 -0.15 -8.68
N PHE A 219 3.95 0.17 -7.44
CA PHE A 219 5.14 -0.41 -6.81
C PHE A 219 5.03 -1.92 -6.63
N ALA A 220 3.88 -2.39 -6.16
CA ALA A 220 3.62 -3.79 -5.89
C ALA A 220 3.73 -4.67 -7.15
N THR A 221 3.28 -4.14 -8.29
CA THR A 221 3.25 -4.89 -9.55
C THR A 221 4.38 -4.52 -10.53
N MET A 222 5.27 -3.60 -10.16
CA MET A 222 6.28 -3.03 -11.07
C MET A 222 7.19 -4.08 -11.71
N SER A 223 7.49 -5.19 -11.01
CA SER A 223 8.29 -6.29 -11.55
C SER A 223 7.56 -7.12 -12.60
N ASP A 224 6.21 -7.12 -12.56
CA ASP A 224 5.36 -8.03 -13.32
C ASP A 224 4.70 -7.34 -14.53
N ILE A 225 4.62 -6.00 -14.49
CA ILE A 225 4.03 -5.19 -15.56
C ILE A 225 5.13 -4.45 -16.36
N GLY A 226 4.97 -4.40 -17.66
CA GLY A 226 5.92 -3.68 -18.52
C GLY A 226 5.79 -2.14 -18.40
N PRO A 227 6.76 -1.39 -18.96
CA PRO A 227 6.84 0.06 -18.87
C PRO A 227 5.60 0.78 -19.45
N ASP A 228 4.91 0.21 -20.42
CA ASP A 228 3.66 0.78 -20.97
C ASP A 228 2.56 0.82 -19.93
N MET A 229 2.43 -0.21 -19.12
CA MET A 229 1.43 -0.28 -18.06
C MET A 229 1.79 0.65 -16.91
N ILE A 230 3.07 0.68 -16.50
CA ILE A 230 3.59 1.61 -15.49
C ILE A 230 3.30 3.05 -15.92
N LEU A 231 3.62 3.38 -17.15
CA LEU A 231 3.40 4.72 -17.71
C LEU A 231 1.92 5.09 -17.76
N ARG A 232 1.05 4.17 -18.17
CA ARG A 232 -0.40 4.38 -18.17
C ARG A 232 -0.91 4.68 -16.76
N ARG A 233 -0.59 3.84 -15.77
CA ARG A 233 -1.02 4.02 -14.36
C ARG A 233 -0.44 5.30 -13.76
N GLY A 234 0.82 5.61 -14.05
CA GLY A 234 1.46 6.86 -13.62
C GLY A 234 0.77 8.10 -14.18
N LYS A 235 0.41 8.09 -15.48
CA LYS A 235 -0.36 9.17 -16.13
C LYS A 235 -1.76 9.35 -15.53
N GLU A 236 -2.46 8.24 -15.28
CA GLU A 236 -3.77 8.26 -14.64
C GLU A 236 -3.68 8.86 -13.23
N LEU A 237 -2.69 8.43 -12.43
CA LEU A 237 -2.44 8.96 -11.10
C LEU A 237 -2.11 10.46 -11.13
N TYR A 238 -1.21 10.88 -12.03
CA TYR A 238 -0.83 12.29 -12.16
C TYR A 238 -1.96 13.17 -12.67
N ALA A 239 -2.79 12.69 -13.59
CA ALA A 239 -3.97 13.39 -14.07
C ALA A 239 -5.03 13.57 -12.97
N MET A 240 -5.21 12.56 -12.13
CA MET A 240 -6.12 12.62 -10.99
C MET A 240 -5.62 13.56 -9.88
N ASN A 241 -4.34 13.51 -9.58
CA ASN A 241 -3.72 14.34 -8.55
C ASN A 241 -2.37 14.92 -9.03
N PRO A 242 -2.38 16.07 -9.73
CA PRO A 242 -1.15 16.68 -10.24
C PRO A 242 -0.15 17.09 -9.14
N ASN A 243 -0.59 17.21 -7.89
CA ASN A 243 0.29 17.51 -6.76
C ASN A 243 0.99 16.25 -6.20
N PHE A 244 0.58 15.07 -6.65
CA PHE A 244 1.24 13.82 -6.27
C PHE A 244 2.47 13.57 -7.16
N THR A 245 3.48 14.38 -6.95
CA THR A 245 4.72 14.45 -7.76
C THR A 245 5.57 13.16 -7.79
N PRO A 246 5.47 12.19 -6.84
CA PRO A 246 6.10 10.89 -7.01
C PRO A 246 5.70 10.15 -8.30
N ALA A 247 4.51 10.43 -8.86
CA ALA A 247 4.09 9.86 -10.14
C ALA A 247 5.01 10.27 -11.30
N LEU A 248 5.57 11.48 -11.27
CA LEU A 248 6.52 11.95 -12.30
C LEU A 248 7.81 11.12 -12.29
N ASN A 249 8.27 10.71 -11.12
CA ASN A 249 9.45 9.86 -10.99
C ASN A 249 9.26 8.54 -11.74
N ILE A 250 8.17 7.83 -11.44
CA ILE A 250 7.84 6.54 -12.08
C ILE A 250 7.66 6.70 -13.58
N MET A 251 6.96 7.75 -14.01
CA MET A 251 6.77 8.02 -15.44
C MET A 251 8.10 8.29 -16.15
N GLY A 252 9.01 9.03 -15.52
CA GLY A 252 10.34 9.29 -16.04
C GLY A 252 11.13 8.01 -16.32
N TYR A 253 11.18 7.11 -15.34
CA TYR A 253 11.84 5.81 -15.49
C TYR A 253 11.13 4.92 -16.52
N ALA A 254 9.80 4.92 -16.59
CA ALA A 254 9.07 4.16 -17.58
C ALA A 254 9.34 4.66 -19.01
N TYR A 255 9.49 5.97 -19.21
CA TYR A 255 9.92 6.54 -20.49
C TYR A 255 11.37 6.14 -20.84
N MET A 256 12.29 6.15 -19.86
CA MET A 256 13.67 5.66 -20.09
C MET A 256 13.68 4.19 -20.54
N GLN A 257 12.92 3.31 -19.86
CA GLN A 257 12.80 1.90 -20.23
C GLN A 257 12.22 1.67 -21.63
N LYS A 258 11.46 2.63 -22.15
CA LYS A 258 10.91 2.62 -23.53
C LYS A 258 11.81 3.28 -24.57
N ASP A 259 12.98 3.75 -24.17
CA ASP A 259 13.88 4.56 -25.03
C ASP A 259 13.23 5.88 -25.51
N GLU A 260 12.19 6.36 -24.81
CA GLU A 260 11.53 7.64 -25.08
C GLU A 260 12.24 8.78 -24.31
N MET A 261 13.54 8.98 -24.60
CA MET A 261 14.47 9.79 -23.80
C MET A 261 14.09 11.26 -23.68
N ASP A 262 13.50 11.87 -24.73
CA ASP A 262 13.05 13.27 -24.67
C ASP A 262 11.90 13.44 -23.66
N LEU A 263 10.94 12.50 -23.65
CA LEU A 263 9.81 12.50 -22.70
C LEU A 263 10.28 12.19 -21.27
N ALA A 264 11.26 11.29 -21.13
CA ALA A 264 11.89 11.01 -19.84
C ALA A 264 12.50 12.29 -19.24
N LYS A 265 13.30 12.99 -20.04
CA LYS A 265 13.95 14.23 -19.62
C LYS A 265 12.96 15.31 -19.21
N GLU A 266 11.95 15.56 -20.05
CA GLU A 266 10.92 16.58 -19.78
C GLU A 266 10.18 16.25 -18.46
N THR A 267 9.80 14.99 -18.26
CA THR A 267 9.09 14.51 -17.08
C THR A 267 9.92 14.65 -15.81
N LEU A 268 11.19 14.22 -15.82
CA LEU A 268 12.09 14.35 -14.68
C LEU A 268 12.48 15.80 -14.38
N GLN A 269 12.61 16.63 -15.41
CA GLN A 269 12.80 18.07 -15.21
C GLN A 269 11.56 18.74 -14.58
N GLU A 270 10.35 18.32 -14.93
CA GLU A 270 9.13 18.78 -14.27
C GLU A 270 9.12 18.35 -12.80
N GLN A 271 9.55 17.13 -12.48
CA GLN A 271 9.69 16.70 -11.08
C GLN A 271 10.68 17.60 -10.32
N VAL A 272 11.85 17.93 -10.91
CA VAL A 272 12.82 18.85 -10.30
C VAL A 272 12.20 20.23 -10.09
N ARG A 273 11.47 20.78 -11.06
CA ARG A 273 10.81 22.10 -10.92
C ARG A 273 9.82 22.13 -9.75
N ARG A 274 9.04 21.06 -9.59
CA ARG A 274 8.02 20.97 -8.53
C ARG A 274 8.58 20.64 -7.16
N GLN A 275 9.73 19.99 -7.11
CA GLN A 275 10.35 19.49 -5.89
C GLN A 275 11.82 19.96 -5.74
N ALA A 276 12.12 21.21 -6.10
CA ALA A 276 13.47 21.76 -6.11
C ALA A 276 14.23 21.64 -4.76
N GLY A 277 13.51 21.53 -3.64
CA GLY A 277 14.08 21.33 -2.30
C GLY A 277 14.25 19.86 -1.88
N LYS A 278 14.07 18.90 -2.79
CA LYS A 278 14.14 17.45 -2.51
C LYS A 278 15.28 16.79 -3.28
N ALA A 279 15.93 15.82 -2.66
CA ALA A 279 17.11 15.13 -3.22
C ALA A 279 16.74 14.19 -4.37
N ASN A 280 15.67 13.37 -4.22
CA ASN A 280 15.30 12.33 -5.17
C ASN A 280 15.11 12.83 -6.64
N PRO A 281 14.45 13.98 -6.92
CA PRO A 281 14.34 14.46 -8.29
C PRO A 281 15.67 14.69 -9.00
N TYR A 282 16.68 15.15 -8.25
CA TYR A 282 18.02 15.36 -8.81
C TYR A 282 18.74 14.02 -9.04
N ASP A 283 18.57 13.06 -8.16
CA ASP A 283 19.12 11.70 -8.36
C ASP A 283 18.55 11.06 -9.62
N SER A 284 17.22 11.11 -9.80
CA SER A 284 16.54 10.55 -10.98
C SER A 284 16.96 11.25 -12.29
N LEU A 285 17.16 12.57 -12.25
CA LEU A 285 17.67 13.28 -13.42
C LEU A 285 19.17 12.96 -13.67
N GLY A 286 19.93 12.66 -12.63
CA GLY A 286 21.29 12.11 -12.72
C GLY A 286 21.30 10.76 -13.42
N ASP A 287 20.39 9.84 -13.06
CA ASP A 287 20.24 8.53 -13.73
C ASP A 287 19.88 8.69 -15.21
N TYR A 288 19.00 9.64 -15.56
CA TYR A 288 18.72 9.97 -16.95
C TYR A 288 20.01 10.36 -17.74
N TYR A 289 20.81 11.27 -17.17
CA TYR A 289 22.02 11.73 -17.85
C TYR A 289 23.09 10.61 -17.93
N LEU A 290 23.12 9.70 -16.96
CA LEU A 290 23.97 8.53 -17.01
C LEU A 290 23.55 7.60 -18.16
N GLU A 291 22.26 7.38 -18.35
CA GLU A 291 21.71 6.53 -19.43
C GLU A 291 22.04 7.09 -20.82
N VAL A 292 22.01 8.39 -21.00
CA VAL A 292 22.40 9.05 -22.26
C VAL A 292 23.91 9.29 -22.39
N ASN A 293 24.72 8.70 -21.50
CA ASN A 293 26.18 8.79 -21.45
C ASN A 293 26.73 10.21 -21.28
N ASP A 294 25.95 11.14 -20.71
CA ASP A 294 26.42 12.47 -20.30
C ASP A 294 26.91 12.43 -18.85
N ASN A 295 28.07 11.79 -18.64
CA ASN A 295 28.64 11.57 -17.32
C ASN A 295 28.90 12.89 -16.55
N ALA A 296 29.17 14.00 -17.24
CA ALA A 296 29.40 15.30 -16.62
C ALA A 296 28.12 15.87 -16.01
N MET A 297 27.01 15.79 -16.73
CA MET A 297 25.71 16.19 -16.21
C MET A 297 25.19 15.24 -15.14
N ALA A 298 25.39 13.92 -15.32
CA ALA A 298 25.05 12.94 -14.31
C ALA A 298 25.75 13.23 -12.96
N LEU A 299 27.07 13.44 -12.99
CA LEU A 299 27.86 13.79 -11.81
C LEU A 299 27.32 15.07 -11.13
N LYS A 300 27.04 16.11 -11.91
CA LYS A 300 26.49 17.37 -11.38
C LYS A 300 25.19 17.16 -10.60
N TYR A 301 24.27 16.37 -11.15
CA TYR A 301 22.97 16.13 -10.54
C TYR A 301 23.06 15.19 -9.31
N PHE A 302 23.90 14.15 -9.36
CA PHE A 302 24.15 13.31 -8.19
C PHE A 302 24.84 14.07 -7.07
N GLU A 303 25.80 14.98 -7.37
CA GLU A 303 26.41 15.84 -6.34
C GLU A 303 25.37 16.76 -5.68
N GLN A 304 24.40 17.25 -6.44
CA GLN A 304 23.32 18.07 -5.89
C GLN A 304 22.41 17.24 -4.99
N SER A 305 22.03 16.04 -5.41
CA SER A 305 21.22 15.11 -4.63
C SER A 305 21.96 14.68 -3.33
N SER A 306 23.24 14.32 -3.42
CA SER A 306 24.06 13.97 -2.26
C SER A 306 24.17 15.11 -1.24
N LYS A 307 24.39 16.36 -1.70
CA LYS A 307 24.37 17.54 -0.83
C LYS A 307 23.05 17.78 -0.11
N MET A 308 21.94 17.26 -0.65
CA MET A 308 20.60 17.30 -0.04
C MET A 308 20.36 16.10 0.88
N GLY A 309 21.34 15.18 1.03
CA GLY A 309 21.34 14.11 2.01
C GLY A 309 20.88 12.74 1.46
N LEU A 310 20.75 12.55 0.15
CA LEU A 310 20.44 11.23 -0.40
C LEU A 310 21.71 10.36 -0.49
N LYS A 311 21.85 9.42 0.43
CA LYS A 311 23.03 8.54 0.53
C LYS A 311 23.29 7.70 -0.72
N ALA A 312 22.22 7.29 -1.42
CA ALA A 312 22.34 6.54 -2.67
C ALA A 312 23.12 7.30 -3.74
N SER A 313 23.02 8.64 -3.77
CA SER A 313 23.76 9.47 -4.71
C SER A 313 25.25 9.60 -4.38
N GLU A 314 25.67 9.40 -3.12
CA GLU A 314 27.08 9.48 -2.72
C GLU A 314 27.92 8.44 -3.44
N SER A 315 27.47 7.18 -3.47
CA SER A 315 28.17 6.10 -4.15
C SER A 315 28.24 6.29 -5.67
N LYS A 316 27.19 6.88 -6.26
CA LYS A 316 27.17 7.22 -7.70
C LYS A 316 28.17 8.33 -8.02
N VAL A 317 28.29 9.36 -7.13
CA VAL A 317 29.28 10.43 -7.26
C VAL A 317 30.70 9.88 -7.23
N ASP A 318 31.02 9.02 -6.27
CA ASP A 318 32.38 8.46 -6.14
C ASP A 318 32.74 7.60 -7.36
N SER A 319 31.80 6.78 -7.84
CA SER A 319 31.98 5.95 -9.03
C SER A 319 32.26 6.80 -10.29
N LEU A 320 31.49 7.87 -10.50
CA LEU A 320 31.67 8.75 -11.66
C LEU A 320 32.95 9.59 -11.59
N LYS A 321 33.34 10.04 -10.39
CA LYS A 321 34.61 10.75 -10.22
C LYS A 321 35.82 9.86 -10.54
N SER A 322 35.77 8.59 -10.13
CA SER A 322 36.80 7.63 -10.51
C SER A 322 36.84 7.44 -12.02
N LEU A 323 35.69 7.25 -12.67
CA LEU A 323 35.61 7.06 -14.12
C LEU A 323 36.11 8.27 -14.95
N LEU A 324 35.87 9.49 -14.45
CA LEU A 324 36.27 10.71 -15.18
C LEU A 324 37.72 11.15 -14.89
N SER A 325 38.40 10.51 -13.93
CA SER A 325 39.82 10.78 -13.60
C SER A 325 40.81 9.89 -14.36
N ASP A 326 40.31 8.83 -14.98
CA ASP A 326 41.07 7.92 -15.85
C ASP A 326 40.98 8.34 -17.34
#